data_3c0cd92b662eb3f229b9137f2b260ced
#
_entry.id   3c0cd92b662eb3f229b9137f2b260ced
#
_cell.length_a   1.000
_cell.length_b   1.000
_cell.length_c   1.000
_cell.angle_alpha   90.00
_cell.angle_beta   90.00
_cell.angle_gamma   90.00
#
_symmetry.space_group_name_H-M   'P 1'
#
loop_
_entity.id
_entity.type
_entity.pdbx_description
1 polymer ?
#
loop_
_entity_poly.entity_id
_entity_poly.type
_entity_poly.pdbx_seq_one_letter_code
_entity_poly.pdbx_strand_id
1 'polypeptide(L)'
;MIIYEVNLSIELELESAFIPWLKGHIKEMLSFKGFTSASLLKDVEDIATSENWVVQYKVESRMELENYFDNHTKEMRQAGLDRFCDGFSATRRILSIES
;
A
#
# COMPACT_ATOMS: atom_id res chain seq x y z
N MET A 1 16.88 -3.67 6.58
CA MET A 1 15.46 -3.90 6.27
C MET A 1 14.71 -2.58 6.25
N ILE A 2 13.94 -2.39 5.22
CA ILE A 2 13.19 -1.15 4.99
C ILE A 2 11.69 -1.47 5.05
N ILE A 3 10.92 -0.54 5.58
CA ILE A 3 9.45 -0.59 5.51
C ILE A 3 8.99 0.45 4.50
N TYR A 4 8.25 0.00 3.50
CA TYR A 4 7.53 0.89 2.58
C TYR A 4 6.08 0.93 3.06
N GLU A 5 5.66 2.07 3.60
CA GLU A 5 4.35 2.21 4.20
C GLU A 5 3.43 3.03 3.30
N VAL A 6 2.25 2.50 3.06
CA VAL A 6 1.21 3.16 2.28
C VAL A 6 0.01 3.40 3.19
N ASN A 7 -0.33 4.67 3.38
CA ASN A 7 -1.47 5.07 4.20
C ASN A 7 -2.64 5.40 3.25
N LEU A 8 -3.76 4.72 3.43
CA LEU A 8 -4.92 4.80 2.56
C LEU A 8 -6.10 5.42 3.29
N SER A 9 -6.77 6.38 2.65
CA SER A 9 -8.06 6.89 3.09
C SER A 9 -9.07 6.51 2.01
N ILE A 10 -10.07 5.72 2.38
CA ILE A 10 -11.01 5.11 1.44
C ILE A 10 -12.42 5.58 1.78
N GLU A 11 -13.18 6.02 0.77
CA GLU A 11 -14.58 6.38 0.97
C GLU A 11 -15.36 5.19 1.54
N LEU A 12 -16.23 5.45 2.51
CA LEU A 12 -16.94 4.39 3.23
C LEU A 12 -17.67 3.43 2.30
N GLU A 13 -18.35 3.94 1.29
CA GLU A 13 -19.10 3.12 0.35
C GLU A 13 -18.23 2.24 -0.55
N LEU A 14 -16.95 2.53 -0.64
CA LEU A 14 -16.02 1.75 -1.48
C LEU A 14 -15.25 0.68 -0.70
N GLU A 15 -15.27 0.72 0.62
CA GLU A 15 -14.43 -0.18 1.43
C GLU A 15 -14.68 -1.66 1.10
N SER A 16 -15.93 -2.06 0.97
CA SER A 16 -16.26 -3.46 0.72
C SER A 16 -15.72 -4.00 -0.60
N ALA A 17 -15.57 -3.14 -1.61
CA ALA A 17 -14.98 -3.49 -2.89
C ALA A 17 -13.46 -3.31 -2.89
N PHE A 18 -12.99 -2.28 -2.17
CA PHE A 18 -11.58 -1.91 -2.16
C PHE A 18 -10.71 -2.95 -1.44
N ILE A 19 -11.14 -3.45 -0.29
CA ILE A 19 -10.31 -4.34 0.51
C ILE A 19 -9.99 -5.67 -0.19
N PRO A 20 -10.95 -6.38 -0.81
CA PRO A 20 -10.61 -7.58 -1.58
C PRO A 20 -9.65 -7.29 -2.73
N TRP A 21 -9.84 -6.17 -3.43
CA TRP A 21 -8.92 -5.74 -4.48
C TRP A 21 -7.53 -5.47 -3.91
N LEU A 22 -7.46 -4.75 -2.78
CA LEU A 22 -6.20 -4.41 -2.13
C LEU A 22 -5.41 -5.66 -1.73
N LYS A 23 -6.09 -6.68 -1.22
CA LYS A 23 -5.43 -7.94 -0.85
C LYS A 23 -4.78 -8.61 -2.07
N GLY A 24 -5.44 -8.58 -3.22
CA GLY A 24 -4.85 -9.08 -4.47
C GLY A 24 -3.68 -8.23 -4.93
N HIS A 25 -3.81 -6.90 -4.80
CA HIS A 25 -2.74 -5.95 -5.14
C HIS A 25 -1.51 -6.18 -4.26
N ILE A 26 -1.70 -6.43 -2.96
CA ILE A 26 -0.60 -6.75 -2.04
C ILE A 26 0.13 -8.02 -2.49
N LYS A 27 -0.60 -9.04 -2.94
CA LYS A 27 0.04 -10.26 -3.46
C LYS A 27 0.92 -9.96 -4.68
N GLU A 28 0.46 -9.09 -5.58
CA GLU A 28 1.28 -8.68 -6.71
C GLU A 28 2.54 -7.94 -6.25
N MET A 29 2.40 -7.05 -5.29
CA MET A 29 3.55 -6.33 -4.73
C MET A 29 4.59 -7.28 -4.17
N LEU A 30 4.17 -8.36 -3.53
CA LEU A 30 5.08 -9.34 -2.94
C LEU A 30 5.80 -10.19 -3.99
N SER A 31 5.42 -10.09 -5.26
CA SER A 31 6.15 -10.76 -6.35
C SER A 31 7.40 -9.99 -6.79
N PHE A 32 7.52 -8.72 -6.41
CA PHE A 32 8.68 -7.93 -6.80
C PHE A 32 9.89 -8.29 -5.95
N LYS A 33 11.06 -8.25 -6.60
CA LYS A 33 12.31 -8.61 -5.95
C LYS A 33 12.56 -7.75 -4.70
N GLY A 34 12.91 -8.40 -3.62
CA GLY A 34 13.22 -7.73 -2.36
C GLY A 34 12.02 -7.51 -1.45
N PHE A 35 10.80 -7.62 -1.95
CA PHE A 35 9.59 -7.53 -1.14
C PHE A 35 9.35 -8.87 -0.45
N THR A 36 9.45 -8.92 0.88
CA THR A 36 9.46 -10.17 1.64
C THR A 36 8.14 -10.46 2.35
N SER A 37 7.47 -9.44 2.85
CA SER A 37 6.20 -9.62 3.54
C SER A 37 5.43 -8.30 3.59
N ALA A 38 4.16 -8.39 3.97
CA ALA A 38 3.31 -7.21 4.13
C ALA A 38 2.35 -7.41 5.29
N SER A 39 1.99 -6.30 5.93
CA SER A 39 0.94 -6.25 6.94
C SER A 39 -0.12 -5.27 6.49
N LEU A 40 -1.38 -5.66 6.62
CA LEU A 40 -2.52 -4.79 6.35
C LEU A 40 -3.17 -4.44 7.70
N LEU A 41 -3.20 -3.15 8.00
CA LEU A 41 -3.62 -2.65 9.30
C LEU A 41 -4.80 -1.68 9.11
N LYS A 42 -5.77 -1.73 10.01
CA LYS A 42 -6.90 -0.79 9.99
C LYS A 42 -6.76 0.16 11.17
N ASP A 43 -6.95 1.46 10.92
CA ASP A 43 -7.03 2.44 11.99
C ASP A 43 -8.41 2.33 12.67
N VAL A 44 -8.42 1.80 13.87
CA VAL A 44 -9.67 1.51 14.60
C VAL A 44 -10.12 2.66 15.51
N GLU A 45 -9.33 3.71 15.62
CA GLU A 45 -9.69 4.87 16.43
C GLU A 45 -10.26 6.02 15.61
N ASP A 46 -10.16 5.93 14.30
CA ASP A 46 -10.66 6.96 13.42
C ASP A 46 -12.19 6.87 13.31
N ILE A 47 -12.85 7.99 13.56
CA ILE A 47 -14.31 8.11 13.47
C ILE A 47 -14.73 9.05 12.34
N ALA A 48 -13.82 9.34 11.41
CA ALA A 48 -14.06 10.22 10.30
C ALA A 48 -15.05 9.62 9.28
N THR A 49 -15.30 10.36 8.21
CA THR A 49 -16.22 9.96 7.14
C THR A 49 -15.58 8.98 6.14
N SER A 50 -14.33 8.60 6.36
CA SER A 50 -13.61 7.64 5.54
C SER A 50 -12.97 6.57 6.40
N GLU A 51 -12.66 5.43 5.78
CA GLU A 51 -11.94 4.35 6.44
C GLU A 51 -10.45 4.49 6.16
N ASN A 52 -9.64 4.43 7.22
CA ASN A 52 -8.19 4.55 7.10
C ASN A 52 -7.51 3.21 7.32
N TRP A 53 -6.71 2.82 6.35
CA TRP A 53 -5.97 1.57 6.34
C TRP A 53 -4.49 1.84 6.06
N VAL A 54 -3.64 0.96 6.54
CA VAL A 54 -2.19 1.08 6.35
C VAL A 54 -1.66 -0.25 5.83
N VAL A 55 -0.83 -0.20 4.79
CA VAL A 55 -0.08 -1.37 4.32
C VAL A 55 1.39 -1.11 4.60
N GLN A 56 2.05 -2.04 5.27
CA GLN A 56 3.48 -1.96 5.50
C GLN A 56 4.16 -3.13 4.79
N TYR A 57 4.97 -2.82 3.79
CA TYR A 57 5.76 -3.81 3.07
C TYR A 57 7.16 -3.86 3.66
N LYS A 58 7.64 -5.06 3.98
CA LYS A 58 9.06 -5.26 4.32
C LYS A 58 9.84 -5.47 3.03
N VAL A 59 10.87 -4.68 2.84
CA VAL A 59 11.74 -4.74 1.66
C VAL A 59 13.18 -4.95 2.13
N GLU A 60 13.90 -5.85 1.50
CA GLU A 60 15.25 -6.24 1.92
C GLU A 60 16.22 -5.06 2.01
N SER A 61 16.15 -4.12 1.06
CA SER A 61 17.06 -3.00 1.02
C SER A 61 16.47 -1.81 0.31
N ARG A 62 17.08 -0.64 0.53
CA ARG A 62 16.72 0.59 -0.16
C ARG A 62 16.88 0.45 -1.68
N MET A 63 17.90 -0.27 -2.10
CA MET A 63 18.17 -0.50 -3.53
C MET A 63 17.00 -1.23 -4.19
N GLU A 64 16.47 -2.27 -3.56
CA GLU A 64 15.34 -3.03 -4.10
C GLU A 64 14.09 -2.16 -4.17
N LEU A 65 13.87 -1.31 -3.17
CA LEU A 65 12.74 -0.40 -3.18
C LEU A 65 12.87 0.63 -4.30
N GLU A 66 14.05 1.19 -4.52
CA GLU A 66 14.29 2.13 -5.61
C GLU A 66 14.10 1.46 -6.97
N ASN A 67 14.51 0.21 -7.10
CA ASN A 67 14.28 -0.55 -8.32
C ASN A 67 12.77 -0.70 -8.59
N TYR A 68 11.97 -0.94 -7.56
CA TYR A 68 10.52 -0.96 -7.69
C TYR A 68 9.99 0.41 -8.16
N PHE A 69 10.45 1.50 -7.56
CA PHE A 69 10.03 2.84 -7.97
C PHE A 69 10.36 3.14 -9.42
N ASP A 70 11.52 2.72 -9.89
CA ASP A 70 11.96 2.99 -11.25
C ASP A 70 11.21 2.17 -12.31
N ASN A 71 10.78 0.95 -11.96
CA ASN A 71 10.29 -0.01 -12.95
C ASN A 71 8.81 -0.37 -12.82
N HIS A 72 8.20 -0.26 -11.64
CA HIS A 72 6.88 -0.84 -11.39
C HIS A 72 5.87 0.08 -10.74
N THR A 73 6.30 1.13 -10.03
CA THR A 73 5.40 1.91 -9.18
C THR A 73 4.27 2.58 -9.98
N LYS A 74 4.57 3.06 -11.18
CA LYS A 74 3.58 3.76 -12.01
C LYS A 74 2.41 2.84 -12.35
N GLU A 75 2.71 1.63 -12.80
CA GLU A 75 1.68 0.64 -13.14
C GLU A 75 0.86 0.23 -11.93
N MET A 76 1.53 0.01 -10.81
CA MET A 76 0.86 -0.44 -9.59
C MET A 76 -0.06 0.63 -9.02
N ARG A 77 0.35 1.91 -9.07
CA ARG A 77 -0.50 3.02 -8.63
C ARG A 77 -1.67 3.23 -9.60
N GLN A 78 -1.41 3.10 -10.90
CA GLN A 78 -2.43 3.29 -11.92
C GLN A 78 -3.54 2.25 -11.81
N ALA A 79 -3.24 1.02 -11.41
CA ALA A 79 -4.23 -0.03 -11.23
C ALA A 79 -5.33 0.38 -10.24
N GLY A 80 -4.96 1.03 -9.13
CA GLY A 80 -5.93 1.54 -8.16
C GLY A 80 -6.78 2.67 -8.73
N LEU A 81 -6.13 3.61 -9.44
CA LEU A 81 -6.83 4.73 -10.05
C LEU A 81 -7.81 4.28 -11.14
N ASP A 82 -7.43 3.28 -11.93
CA ASP A 82 -8.28 2.73 -12.98
C ASP A 82 -9.54 2.08 -12.39
N ARG A 83 -9.40 1.47 -11.23
CA ARG A 83 -10.50 0.74 -10.60
C ARG A 83 -11.42 1.63 -9.77
N PHE A 84 -10.86 2.57 -9.01
CA PHE A 84 -11.60 3.34 -7.99
C PHE A 84 -11.57 4.85 -8.21
N CYS A 85 -10.88 5.32 -9.22
CA CYS A 85 -10.77 6.74 -9.55
C CYS A 85 -10.30 7.57 -8.34
N ASP A 86 -11.07 8.56 -7.92
CA ASP A 86 -10.73 9.42 -6.80
C ASP A 86 -11.43 9.00 -5.48
N GLY A 87 -11.97 7.79 -5.43
CA GLY A 87 -12.64 7.26 -4.22
C GLY A 87 -11.70 6.90 -3.09
N PHE A 88 -10.40 7.06 -3.29
CA PHE A 88 -9.41 6.87 -2.24
C PHE A 88 -8.24 7.83 -2.44
N SER A 89 -7.48 8.03 -1.36
CA SER A 89 -6.21 8.75 -1.43
C SER A 89 -5.13 7.95 -0.72
N ALA A 90 -3.89 8.18 -1.09
CA ALA A 90 -2.75 7.46 -0.52
C ALA A 90 -1.61 8.42 -0.23
N THR A 91 -1.00 8.26 0.93
CA THR A 91 0.28 8.89 1.26
C THR A 91 1.27 7.79 1.59
N ARG A 92 2.55 8.05 1.38
CA ARG A 92 3.58 7.02 1.50
C ARG A 92 4.77 7.55 2.27
N ARG A 93 5.41 6.66 3.01
CA ARG A 93 6.69 6.97 3.66
C ARG A 93 7.57 5.74 3.70
N ILE A 94 8.86 5.99 3.84
CA ILE A 94 9.88 4.95 3.88
C ILE A 94 10.50 4.99 5.26
N LEU A 95 10.51 3.85 5.94
CA LEU A 95 11.00 3.71 7.31
C LEU A 95 12.13 2.68 7.34
N SER A 96 13.11 2.93 8.18
CA SER A 96 14.20 1.98 8.42
C SER A 96 13.94 1.25 9.74
N ILE A 97 14.14 -0.06 9.73
CA ILE A 97 14.05 -0.83 10.98
C ILE A 97 15.39 -0.69 11.70
N GLU A 98 15.37 -0.06 12.88
CA GLU A 98 16.59 0.25 13.62
C GLU A 98 16.91 -0.72 14.76
N SER A 99 15.93 -1.50 15.18
CA SER A 99 16.20 -2.47 16.25
C SER A 99 15.25 -3.65 16.23
#